data_faa02c1ad5109b9119a1f918e2b365e9
#
_entry.id   faa02c1ad5109b9119a1f918e2b365e9
#
_cell.length_a   1.000
_cell.length_b   1.000
_cell.length_c   1.000
_cell.angle_alpha   90.00
_cell.angle_beta   90.00
_cell.angle_gamma   90.00
#
_symmetry.space_group_name_H-M   'P 1'
#
loop_
_entity.id
_entity.type
_entity.pdbx_description
1 polymer ?
#
loop_
_entity_poly.entity_id
_entity_poly.type
_entity_poly.pdbx_seq_one_letter_code
_entity_poly.pdbx_strand_id
1 'polypeptide(L)'
;GRESTAGTNRSLYVKGDTRIDGDGATGPNAVYIQGDLYVSGSTDTGNKGRLASRFSAADGKPKPFDIKHPSKEGWRLRYACIEGPEVGVYHRGRVKGQKIIKLPDYWKDLVDVESISVQLQPIGSHQDIIVKRWDEEFIYLQAQGGMPVNCFYHVYAARKDVNPLYVEYQGDS
;
A
#
# COMPACT_ATOMS: atom_id res chain seq x y z
N GLY A 1 35.65 18.03 15.42
CA GLY A 1 35.15 16.80 16.00
C GLY A 1 36.02 16.36 17.17
N ARG A 2 35.43 15.91 18.24
CA ARG A 2 36.13 15.37 19.40
C ARG A 2 35.94 13.87 19.41
N GLU A 3 37.00 13.10 19.38
CA GLU A 3 36.94 11.65 19.55
C GLU A 3 36.50 11.32 20.99
N SER A 4 35.58 10.41 21.13
CA SER A 4 35.13 9.88 22.41
C SER A 4 36.02 8.68 22.79
N THR A 5 36.57 8.71 23.97
CA THR A 5 37.41 7.66 24.54
C THR A 5 36.70 6.36 24.90
N ALA A 6 35.41 6.21 24.55
CA ALA A 6 34.62 5.03 24.86
C ALA A 6 34.34 4.11 23.64
N GLY A 7 35.24 4.06 22.67
CA GLY A 7 35.16 3.10 21.54
C GLY A 7 34.06 3.38 20.51
N THR A 8 33.30 4.47 20.65
CA THR A 8 32.32 4.90 19.64
C THR A 8 32.76 6.24 19.06
N ASN A 9 33.20 6.21 17.81
CA ASN A 9 33.51 7.43 17.08
C ASN A 9 32.19 8.16 16.75
N ARG A 10 31.99 9.31 17.41
CA ARG A 10 30.86 10.22 17.14
C ARG A 10 31.40 11.53 16.61
N SER A 11 31.02 11.91 15.41
CA SER A 11 31.42 13.19 14.82
C SER A 11 30.63 14.37 15.41
N LEU A 12 29.39 14.12 15.87
CA LEU A 12 28.54 15.13 16.50
C LEU A 12 27.71 14.49 17.62
N TYR A 13 27.73 15.12 18.80
CA TYR A 13 26.83 14.80 19.91
C TYR A 13 26.14 16.09 20.35
N VAL A 14 24.80 16.10 20.30
CA VAL A 14 23.95 17.18 20.76
C VAL A 14 23.05 16.66 21.85
N LYS A 15 23.08 17.35 23.03
CA LYS A 15 22.15 17.08 24.12
C LYS A 15 21.15 18.22 24.17
N GLY A 16 19.89 17.94 23.90
CA GLY A 16 18.80 18.91 23.82
C GLY A 16 18.15 18.95 22.44
N ASP A 17 17.32 19.93 22.21
CA ASP A 17 16.59 20.10 20.97
C ASP A 17 17.51 20.61 19.85
N THR A 18 17.37 20.02 18.68
CA THR A 18 18.06 20.47 17.48
C THR A 18 17.05 20.71 16.38
N ARG A 19 17.05 21.92 15.82
CA ARG A 19 16.26 22.26 14.65
C ARG A 19 17.19 22.45 13.46
N ILE A 20 16.91 21.71 12.37
CA ILE A 20 17.58 21.85 11.10
C ILE A 20 16.53 22.23 10.05
N ASP A 21 16.61 23.46 9.58
CA ASP A 21 15.70 23.96 8.57
C ASP A 21 16.36 23.89 7.19
N GLY A 22 15.68 23.25 6.24
CA GLY A 22 16.00 23.37 4.83
C GLY A 22 15.36 24.62 4.24
N ASP A 23 15.89 25.10 3.14
CA ASP A 23 15.39 26.28 2.41
C ASP A 23 14.00 26.10 1.77
N GLY A 24 13.45 24.90 1.89
CA GLY A 24 12.05 24.56 1.57
C GLY A 24 11.68 24.56 0.09
N ALA A 25 12.52 25.03 -0.81
CA ALA A 25 12.08 25.25 -2.16
C ALA A 25 12.55 24.20 -3.18
N THR A 26 13.81 23.80 -3.19
CA THR A 26 14.35 22.94 -4.25
C THR A 26 15.61 22.16 -3.85
N GLY A 27 16.08 22.30 -2.63
CA GLY A 27 17.26 21.60 -2.15
C GLY A 27 16.99 20.11 -1.90
N PRO A 28 17.95 19.23 -2.15
CA PRO A 28 17.72 17.82 -2.07
C PRO A 28 17.44 17.31 -0.65
N ASN A 29 18.04 17.86 0.41
CA ASN A 29 17.77 17.42 1.79
C ASN A 29 18.34 18.43 2.81
N ALA A 30 17.63 18.67 3.91
CA ALA A 30 18.17 19.39 5.05
C ALA A 30 19.21 18.55 5.82
N VAL A 31 19.02 17.21 5.84
CA VAL A 31 19.95 16.25 6.41
C VAL A 31 20.10 15.08 5.47
N TYR A 32 21.33 14.76 5.09
CA TYR A 32 21.68 13.55 4.38
C TYR A 32 22.47 12.62 5.30
N ILE A 33 21.97 11.40 5.48
CA ILE A 33 22.62 10.37 6.29
C ILE A 33 22.95 9.19 5.37
N GLN A 34 24.25 8.95 5.20
CA GLN A 34 24.73 7.76 4.51
C GLN A 34 25.06 6.70 5.57
N GLY A 35 24.14 5.76 5.76
CA GLY A 35 24.21 4.74 6.79
C GLY A 35 22.89 4.63 7.55
N ASP A 36 22.93 4.06 8.72
CA ASP A 36 21.73 3.83 9.53
C ASP A 36 21.33 5.05 10.35
N LEU A 37 20.04 5.32 10.43
CA LEU A 37 19.44 6.25 11.37
C LEU A 37 18.72 5.47 12.48
N TYR A 38 19.24 5.55 13.71
CA TYR A 38 18.56 5.00 14.88
C TYR A 38 17.79 6.11 15.63
N VAL A 39 16.48 5.92 15.75
CA VAL A 39 15.60 6.80 16.51
C VAL A 39 14.95 6.00 17.63
N SER A 40 15.24 6.34 18.89
CA SER A 40 14.72 5.63 20.08
C SER A 40 13.36 6.12 20.57
N GLY A 41 12.80 7.12 19.92
CA GLY A 41 11.50 7.73 20.26
C GLY A 41 10.54 7.70 19.08
N SER A 42 9.42 8.41 19.23
CA SER A 42 8.47 8.60 18.13
C SER A 42 9.03 9.59 17.11
N THR A 43 8.76 9.34 15.83
CA THR A 43 9.04 10.29 14.75
C THR A 43 7.74 10.89 14.24
N ASP A 44 7.60 12.21 14.39
CA ASP A 44 6.52 12.96 13.73
C ASP A 44 7.04 13.51 12.40
N THR A 45 6.47 13.06 11.31
CA THR A 45 6.83 13.51 9.96
C THR A 45 5.93 14.65 9.47
N GLY A 46 5.02 15.12 10.30
CA GLY A 46 4.02 16.09 9.88
C GLY A 46 3.17 15.61 8.71
N ASN A 47 2.40 16.53 8.12
CA ASN A 47 1.49 16.20 7.01
C ASN A 47 2.17 15.91 5.67
N LYS A 48 3.49 16.01 5.55
CA LYS A 48 4.23 15.86 4.29
C LYS A 48 5.31 14.77 4.35
N GLY A 49 5.42 14.07 5.48
CA GLY A 49 6.49 13.11 5.67
C GLY A 49 6.31 11.84 4.84
N ARG A 50 7.33 11.53 4.08
CA ARG A 50 7.52 10.23 3.45
C ARG A 50 8.47 9.43 4.31
N LEU A 51 7.99 8.83 5.38
CA LEU A 51 8.73 7.74 6.01
C LEU A 51 8.48 6.49 5.18
N ALA A 52 9.39 6.25 4.26
CA ALA A 52 9.35 5.03 3.49
C ALA A 52 9.90 3.88 4.34
N SER A 53 9.12 2.86 4.48
CA SER A 53 9.45 1.45 4.51
C SER A 53 9.96 0.76 5.76
N ARG A 54 10.37 1.39 6.87
CA ARG A 54 10.84 0.61 8.03
C ARG A 54 10.27 0.97 9.41
N PHE A 55 9.24 1.80 9.46
CA PHE A 55 8.59 2.08 10.73
C PHE A 55 7.37 1.19 10.89
N SER A 56 7.47 0.23 11.81
CA SER A 56 6.32 -0.54 12.24
C SER A 56 5.32 0.41 12.91
N ALA A 57 4.04 0.14 12.76
CA ALA A 57 2.95 0.86 13.40
C ALA A 57 2.91 0.58 14.92
N ALA A 58 4.02 0.87 15.63
CA ALA A 58 4.10 0.69 17.08
C ALA A 58 3.07 1.53 17.85
N ASP A 59 2.50 2.56 17.22
CA ASP A 59 1.56 3.49 17.85
C ASP A 59 0.09 3.22 17.49
N GLY A 60 -0.24 2.03 16.96
CA GLY A 60 -1.61 1.70 16.55
C GLY A 60 -2.11 2.49 15.33
N LYS A 61 -1.25 3.27 14.69
CA LYS A 61 -1.60 3.96 13.44
C LYS A 61 -1.38 3.01 12.27
N PRO A 62 -2.34 2.90 11.34
CA PRO A 62 -2.18 2.03 10.18
C PRO A 62 -0.98 2.50 9.35
N LYS A 63 -0.17 1.55 8.86
CA LYS A 63 0.87 1.81 7.86
C LYS A 63 0.19 1.95 6.50
N PRO A 64 -0.06 3.15 5.96
CA PRO A 64 -0.64 3.33 4.65
C PRO A 64 0.44 3.49 3.61
N PHE A 65 0.16 3.11 2.37
CA PHE A 65 0.80 3.82 1.27
C PHE A 65 -0.03 5.07 0.93
N ASP A 66 0.63 6.12 0.48
CA ASP A 66 0.02 7.37 0.06
C ASP A 66 0.74 7.86 -1.20
N ILE A 67 0.08 7.76 -2.34
CA ILE A 67 0.62 8.07 -3.67
C ILE A 67 -0.20 9.15 -4.37
N LYS A 68 0.34 9.73 -5.45
CA LYS A 68 -0.48 10.54 -6.35
C LYS A 68 -1.60 9.68 -6.91
N HIS A 69 -2.81 10.23 -7.00
CA HIS A 69 -3.94 9.49 -7.56
C HIS A 69 -3.65 9.19 -9.05
N PRO A 70 -3.72 7.95 -9.50
CA PRO A 70 -3.31 7.55 -10.84
C PRO A 70 -4.13 8.21 -11.96
N SER A 71 -5.42 8.54 -11.71
CA SER A 71 -6.35 9.07 -12.72
C SER A 71 -7.00 10.40 -12.36
N LYS A 72 -6.65 11.04 -11.23
CA LYS A 72 -7.21 12.34 -10.81
C LYS A 72 -6.11 13.30 -10.44
N GLU A 73 -5.87 14.30 -11.28
CA GLU A 73 -4.89 15.35 -10.99
C GLU A 73 -5.23 16.11 -9.70
N GLY A 74 -4.21 16.40 -8.89
CA GLY A 74 -4.36 17.09 -7.61
C GLY A 74 -4.88 16.23 -6.45
N TRP A 75 -5.24 14.96 -6.71
CA TRP A 75 -5.71 14.02 -5.70
C TRP A 75 -4.61 13.05 -5.25
N ARG A 76 -4.83 12.45 -4.08
CA ARG A 76 -3.96 11.38 -3.55
C ARG A 76 -4.79 10.13 -3.29
N LEU A 77 -4.14 8.98 -3.39
CA LEU A 77 -4.70 7.67 -3.06
C LEU A 77 -3.97 7.11 -1.86
N ARG A 78 -4.76 6.73 -0.83
CA ARG A 78 -4.24 6.14 0.39
C ARG A 78 -4.93 4.81 0.68
N TYR A 79 -4.11 3.78 0.90
CA TYR A 79 -4.57 2.49 1.40
C TYR A 79 -3.78 2.06 2.63
N ALA A 80 -4.43 1.34 3.55
CA ALA A 80 -3.73 0.62 4.60
C ALA A 80 -3.06 -0.62 4.01
N CYS A 81 -1.85 -0.93 4.46
CA CYS A 81 -1.12 -2.10 3.99
C CYS A 81 -1.63 -3.37 4.66
N ILE A 82 -1.83 -4.41 3.86
CA ILE A 82 -1.91 -5.81 4.30
C ILE A 82 -0.54 -6.42 4.00
N GLU A 83 0.07 -7.08 4.97
CA GLU A 83 1.33 -7.79 4.74
C GLU A 83 1.06 -9.07 3.97
N GLY A 84 1.78 -9.27 2.88
CA GLY A 84 1.65 -10.42 2.00
C GLY A 84 2.86 -10.54 1.07
N PRO A 85 2.97 -11.63 0.30
CA PRO A 85 4.10 -11.87 -0.58
C PRO A 85 4.08 -11.00 -1.84
N GLU A 86 3.02 -10.24 -2.05
CA GLU A 86 2.85 -9.37 -3.22
C GLU A 86 2.46 -7.96 -2.81
N VAL A 87 2.79 -6.99 -3.65
CA VAL A 87 2.32 -5.61 -3.50
C VAL A 87 0.97 -5.49 -4.18
N GLY A 88 -0.10 -5.81 -3.45
CA GLY A 88 -1.45 -5.88 -3.96
C GLY A 88 -2.41 -4.87 -3.37
N VAL A 89 -3.57 -4.80 -3.98
CA VAL A 89 -4.76 -4.07 -3.50
C VAL A 89 -5.98 -4.98 -3.56
N TYR A 90 -6.99 -4.65 -2.79
CA TYR A 90 -8.25 -5.40 -2.83
C TYR A 90 -9.46 -4.49 -2.92
N HIS A 91 -10.53 -5.03 -3.46
CA HIS A 91 -11.85 -4.44 -3.50
C HIS A 91 -12.87 -5.47 -3.08
N ARG A 92 -13.74 -5.13 -2.13
CA ARG A 92 -14.74 -6.06 -1.61
C ARG A 92 -16.10 -5.41 -1.52
N GLY A 93 -17.14 -6.23 -1.62
CA GLY A 93 -18.50 -5.74 -1.50
C GLY A 93 -19.54 -6.85 -1.65
N ARG A 94 -20.74 -6.46 -2.02
CA ARG A 94 -21.85 -7.36 -2.26
C ARG A 94 -22.51 -7.05 -3.60
N VAL A 95 -22.82 -8.10 -4.34
CA VAL A 95 -23.68 -8.04 -5.54
C VAL A 95 -25.04 -8.62 -5.17
N LYS A 96 -26.11 -7.89 -5.50
CA LYS A 96 -27.49 -8.34 -5.30
C LYS A 96 -28.31 -8.02 -6.55
N GLY A 97 -28.82 -9.05 -7.23
CA GLY A 97 -29.65 -8.92 -8.43
C GLY A 97 -28.90 -8.50 -9.70
N GLN A 98 -27.64 -8.11 -9.60
CA GLN A 98 -26.79 -7.75 -10.73
C GLN A 98 -25.81 -8.89 -11.05
N LYS A 99 -25.26 -8.85 -12.26
CA LYS A 99 -24.26 -9.84 -12.72
C LYS A 99 -22.89 -9.20 -12.99
N ILE A 100 -22.67 -8.01 -12.43
CA ILE A 100 -21.49 -7.21 -12.72
C ILE A 100 -20.96 -6.64 -11.40
N ILE A 101 -19.65 -6.75 -11.19
CA ILE A 101 -18.91 -6.02 -10.17
C ILE A 101 -18.21 -4.89 -10.89
N LYS A 102 -18.48 -3.64 -10.51
CA LYS A 102 -17.72 -2.50 -10.99
C LYS A 102 -16.44 -2.37 -10.17
N LEU A 103 -15.30 -2.34 -10.84
CA LEU A 103 -14.01 -2.06 -10.24
C LEU A 103 -13.86 -0.55 -9.99
N PRO A 104 -13.01 -0.13 -9.03
CA PRO A 104 -12.70 1.29 -8.86
C PRO A 104 -12.10 1.88 -10.14
N ASP A 105 -12.57 3.04 -10.58
CA ASP A 105 -12.17 3.66 -11.84
C ASP A 105 -10.66 3.88 -11.98
N TYR A 106 -9.95 4.07 -10.85
CA TYR A 106 -8.50 4.25 -10.82
C TYR A 106 -7.69 2.93 -10.90
N TRP A 107 -8.36 1.75 -10.85
CA TRP A 107 -7.68 0.47 -10.95
C TRP A 107 -7.08 0.23 -12.32
N LYS A 108 -7.70 0.74 -13.38
CA LYS A 108 -7.17 0.67 -14.75
C LYS A 108 -5.73 1.21 -14.88
N ASP A 109 -5.36 2.20 -14.04
CA ASP A 109 -4.02 2.81 -14.04
C ASP A 109 -3.11 2.26 -12.91
N LEU A 110 -3.69 1.53 -11.95
CA LEU A 110 -2.99 1.06 -10.75
C LEU A 110 -2.64 -0.42 -10.77
N VAL A 111 -3.52 -1.27 -11.29
CA VAL A 111 -3.38 -2.72 -11.18
C VAL A 111 -3.01 -3.40 -12.49
N ASP A 112 -2.38 -4.54 -12.37
CA ASP A 112 -2.22 -5.49 -13.47
C ASP A 112 -3.52 -6.29 -13.62
N VAL A 113 -4.21 -6.10 -14.74
CA VAL A 113 -5.52 -6.72 -15.03
C VAL A 113 -5.44 -8.24 -15.05
N GLU A 114 -4.31 -8.79 -15.52
CA GLU A 114 -4.11 -10.24 -15.58
C GLU A 114 -3.91 -10.87 -14.18
N SER A 115 -3.53 -10.06 -13.18
CA SER A 115 -3.38 -10.50 -11.79
C SER A 115 -4.69 -10.56 -11.02
N ILE A 116 -5.81 -10.09 -11.60
CA ILE A 116 -7.11 -10.03 -10.90
C ILE A 116 -7.57 -11.45 -10.54
N SER A 117 -7.78 -11.64 -9.24
CA SER A 117 -8.41 -12.83 -8.68
C SER A 117 -9.68 -12.49 -7.93
N VAL A 118 -10.69 -13.36 -8.02
CA VAL A 118 -12.03 -13.09 -7.49
C VAL A 118 -12.49 -14.25 -6.62
N GLN A 119 -12.87 -13.95 -5.40
CA GLN A 119 -13.54 -14.90 -4.51
C GLN A 119 -15.01 -14.49 -4.37
N LEU A 120 -15.91 -15.44 -4.55
CA LEU A 120 -17.34 -15.24 -4.47
C LEU A 120 -17.92 -16.11 -3.37
N GLN A 121 -18.77 -15.52 -2.52
CA GLN A 121 -19.49 -16.25 -1.47
C GLN A 121 -20.99 -16.01 -1.60
N PRO A 122 -21.77 -17.00 -2.06
CA PRO A 122 -23.23 -16.90 -2.15
C PRO A 122 -23.90 -16.61 -0.80
N ILE A 123 -25.01 -15.89 -0.84
CA ILE A 123 -25.76 -15.45 0.34
C ILE A 123 -27.21 -15.94 0.24
N GLY A 124 -27.72 -16.56 1.29
CA GLY A 124 -29.13 -16.93 1.46
C GLY A 124 -29.54 -18.25 0.84
N SER A 125 -28.87 -18.71 -0.21
CA SER A 125 -29.08 -20.02 -0.84
C SER A 125 -27.82 -20.48 -1.53
N HIS A 126 -27.73 -21.78 -1.79
CA HIS A 126 -26.67 -22.31 -2.63
C HIS A 126 -26.82 -21.79 -4.05
N GLN A 127 -25.78 -21.17 -4.54
CA GLN A 127 -25.69 -20.68 -5.91
C GLN A 127 -24.34 -21.07 -6.49
N ASP A 128 -24.36 -21.63 -7.67
CA ASP A 128 -23.16 -21.86 -8.46
C ASP A 128 -22.93 -20.59 -9.30
N ILE A 129 -21.98 -19.76 -8.85
CA ILE A 129 -21.66 -18.47 -9.45
C ILE A 129 -20.20 -18.52 -9.91
N ILE A 130 -19.99 -18.23 -11.18
CA ILE A 130 -18.66 -18.16 -11.77
C ILE A 130 -18.34 -16.75 -12.27
N VAL A 131 -17.06 -16.44 -12.35
CA VAL A 131 -16.55 -15.30 -13.13
C VAL A 131 -16.54 -15.74 -14.57
N LYS A 132 -17.32 -15.08 -15.42
CA LYS A 132 -17.40 -15.36 -16.85
C LYS A 132 -16.24 -14.74 -17.62
N ARG A 133 -15.91 -13.48 -17.29
CA ARG A 133 -14.81 -12.69 -17.82
C ARG A 133 -14.60 -11.45 -16.98
N TRP A 134 -13.50 -10.78 -17.18
CA TRP A 134 -13.24 -9.46 -16.59
C TRP A 134 -12.47 -8.59 -17.59
N ASP A 135 -12.45 -7.30 -17.29
CA ASP A 135 -11.66 -6.28 -17.95
C ASP A 135 -11.17 -5.24 -16.91
N GLU A 136 -10.63 -4.13 -17.35
CA GLU A 136 -10.11 -3.07 -16.45
C GLU A 136 -11.18 -2.37 -15.60
N GLU A 137 -12.46 -2.48 -15.97
CA GLU A 137 -13.57 -1.75 -15.33
C GLU A 137 -14.57 -2.68 -14.65
N PHE A 138 -14.75 -3.90 -15.17
CA PHE A 138 -15.84 -4.78 -14.75
C PHE A 138 -15.44 -6.24 -14.64
N ILE A 139 -16.03 -6.92 -13.67
CA ILE A 139 -16.05 -8.37 -13.57
C ILE A 139 -17.45 -8.86 -13.84
N TYR A 140 -17.62 -9.75 -14.80
CA TYR A 140 -18.91 -10.28 -15.24
C TYR A 140 -19.13 -11.65 -14.62
N LEU A 141 -20.25 -11.79 -13.90
CA LEU A 141 -20.63 -12.99 -13.21
C LEU A 141 -21.72 -13.76 -13.99
N GLN A 142 -21.72 -15.06 -13.81
CA GLN A 142 -22.78 -15.93 -14.32
C GLN A 142 -23.23 -16.88 -13.22
N ALA A 143 -24.53 -16.92 -12.95
CA ALA A 143 -25.14 -17.92 -12.07
C ALA A 143 -25.77 -19.03 -12.90
N GLN A 144 -25.64 -20.27 -12.42
CA GLN A 144 -26.35 -21.40 -13.00
C GLN A 144 -27.85 -21.29 -12.74
N GLY A 145 -28.68 -21.79 -13.67
CA GLY A 145 -30.14 -21.83 -13.53
C GLY A 145 -30.86 -20.49 -13.62
N GLY A 146 -30.18 -19.41 -14.03
CA GLY A 146 -30.81 -18.10 -14.26
C GLY A 146 -31.25 -17.35 -13.00
N MET A 147 -30.90 -17.85 -11.81
CA MET A 147 -31.21 -17.18 -10.54
C MET A 147 -30.49 -15.82 -10.41
N PRO A 148 -31.12 -14.84 -9.76
CA PRO A 148 -30.45 -13.58 -9.46
C PRO A 148 -29.21 -13.82 -8.58
N VAL A 149 -28.09 -13.25 -8.98
CA VAL A 149 -26.84 -13.32 -8.18
C VAL A 149 -27.02 -12.59 -6.86
N ASN A 150 -26.66 -13.25 -5.76
CA ASN A 150 -26.59 -12.65 -4.44
C ASN A 150 -25.37 -13.21 -3.71
N CYS A 151 -24.27 -12.45 -3.73
CA CYS A 151 -23.02 -12.92 -3.13
C CYS A 151 -22.19 -11.77 -2.57
N PHE A 152 -21.35 -12.09 -1.60
CA PHE A 152 -20.19 -11.27 -1.29
C PHE A 152 -19.10 -11.55 -2.31
N TYR A 153 -18.26 -10.54 -2.54
CA TYR A 153 -17.07 -10.68 -3.35
C TYR A 153 -15.84 -10.07 -2.69
N HIS A 154 -14.70 -10.70 -2.94
CA HIS A 154 -13.38 -10.15 -2.68
C HIS A 154 -12.59 -10.24 -3.97
N VAL A 155 -12.08 -9.12 -4.43
CA VAL A 155 -11.23 -9.00 -5.61
C VAL A 155 -9.86 -8.55 -5.16
N TYR A 156 -8.83 -9.27 -5.56
CA TYR A 156 -7.44 -8.93 -5.31
C TYR A 156 -6.76 -8.67 -6.64
N ALA A 157 -5.78 -7.77 -6.66
CA ALA A 157 -4.97 -7.51 -7.82
C ALA A 157 -3.60 -6.95 -7.41
N ALA A 158 -2.55 -7.35 -8.14
CA ALA A 158 -1.21 -6.82 -7.96
C ALA A 158 -1.10 -5.40 -8.53
N ARG A 159 -0.27 -4.57 -7.93
CA ARG A 159 0.02 -3.23 -8.44
C ARG A 159 1.02 -3.31 -9.59
N LYS A 160 0.75 -2.58 -10.68
CA LYS A 160 1.66 -2.45 -11.83
C LYS A 160 2.60 -1.25 -11.77
N ASP A 161 2.36 -0.33 -10.83
CA ASP A 161 3.15 0.90 -10.68
C ASP A 161 4.39 0.74 -9.79
N VAL A 162 4.64 -0.47 -9.28
CA VAL A 162 5.79 -0.81 -8.44
C VAL A 162 6.41 -2.12 -8.91
N ASN A 163 7.71 -2.29 -8.65
CA ASN A 163 8.37 -3.56 -8.92
C ASN A 163 7.82 -4.66 -7.98
N PRO A 164 7.77 -5.92 -8.46
CA PRO A 164 7.43 -7.06 -7.62
C PRO A 164 8.30 -7.12 -6.36
N LEU A 165 7.72 -7.55 -5.25
CA LEU A 165 8.45 -7.76 -4.01
C LEU A 165 9.28 -9.05 -4.12
N TYR A 166 10.57 -8.94 -3.85
CA TYR A 166 11.41 -10.12 -3.58
C TYR A 166 11.16 -10.56 -2.15
N VAL A 167 10.37 -11.62 -1.97
CA VAL A 167 9.98 -12.14 -0.64
C VAL A 167 11.18 -12.76 0.06
N GLU A 168 12.01 -13.46 -0.69
CA GLU A 168 13.23 -14.10 -0.21
C GLU A 168 14.44 -13.51 -0.94
N TYR A 169 15.43 -13.13 -0.17
CA TYR A 169 16.70 -12.64 -0.71
C TYR A 169 17.82 -13.03 0.23
N GLN A 170 19.02 -13.21 -0.34
CA GLN A 170 20.22 -13.50 0.45
C GLN A 170 20.66 -12.19 1.11
N GLY A 171 20.72 -12.19 2.43
CA GLY A 171 21.20 -11.08 3.24
C GLY A 171 22.28 -11.54 4.22
N ASP A 172 23.08 -10.60 4.69
CA ASP A 172 24.02 -10.85 5.77
C ASP A 172 23.23 -11.03 7.08
N SER A 173 23.54 -12.13 7.80
CA SER A 173 22.94 -12.49 9.09
C SER A 173 23.59 -11.73 10.24
#